data_6f72559cea13feae735d420eeae43eb8
#
_entry.id   6f72559cea13feae735d420eeae43eb8
#
_cell.length_a   1.000
_cell.length_b   1.000
_cell.length_c   1.000
_cell.angle_alpha   90.00
_cell.angle_beta   90.00
_cell.angle_gamma   90.00
#
_symmetry.space_group_name_H-M   'P 1'
#
loop_
_entity.id
_entity.type
_entity.pdbx_description
1 polymer ?
#
loop_
_entity_poly.entity_id
_entity_poly.type
_entity_poly.pdbx_seq_one_letter_code
_entity_poly.pdbx_strand_id
1 'polypeptide(L)'
;KMCVPFGKILRGNDIPNTVTKTLHTDKVFAPDLRSFTIGAYPGYAPLESQIRMIRSFRRDAILVDDLLHSGSRMRFLAPLLRQYQLPIDRVLVGVISNRGRDLMADLGFPAEGVYSVPNLHAWFVESTMYPFIGGDAVEGAEPSVPGLTAAVNLILPYAMPRFCRDCRHDAVYRFSKTCLENSRDILTALEKVYRERFARSLTLSRLGEAVV
;
A
#
# COMPACT_ATOMS: atom_id res chain seq x y z
N LYS A 1 -4.16 21.36 -12.77
CA LYS A 1 -3.64 20.48 -11.71
C LYS A 1 -3.51 19.08 -12.23
N MET A 2 -2.79 18.22 -11.53
CA MET A 2 -2.68 16.80 -11.87
C MET A 2 -3.02 15.95 -10.65
N CYS A 3 -3.62 14.79 -10.87
CA CYS A 3 -3.90 13.81 -9.83
C CYS A 3 -2.67 12.93 -9.63
N VAL A 4 -2.23 12.75 -8.39
CA VAL A 4 -1.08 11.93 -8.01
C VAL A 4 -1.48 10.96 -6.90
N PRO A 5 -1.98 9.78 -7.26
CA PRO A 5 -2.10 8.70 -6.30
C PRO A 5 -0.72 8.37 -5.71
N PHE A 6 -0.62 8.20 -4.40
CA PHE A 6 0.65 7.94 -3.73
C PHE A 6 0.66 6.65 -2.92
N GLY A 7 0.13 5.61 -3.51
CA GLY A 7 0.03 4.27 -2.95
C GLY A 7 0.11 3.21 -4.04
N LYS A 8 -0.39 2.01 -3.74
CA LYS A 8 -0.32 0.85 -4.64
C LYS A 8 -1.41 0.82 -5.73
N ILE A 9 -2.41 1.70 -5.72
CA ILE A 9 -3.77 1.32 -6.12
C ILE A 9 -4.26 1.85 -7.46
N LEU A 10 -3.74 2.93 -8.03
CA LEU A 10 -4.34 3.48 -9.25
C LEU A 10 -3.39 3.42 -10.43
N ARG A 11 -3.82 2.70 -11.47
CA ARG A 11 -3.23 2.80 -12.81
C ARG A 11 -3.70 4.11 -13.45
N GLY A 12 -2.82 4.76 -14.22
CA GLY A 12 -3.08 6.09 -14.79
C GLY A 12 -4.29 6.20 -15.74
N ASN A 13 -4.94 5.09 -16.06
CA ASN A 13 -6.11 5.06 -16.95
C ASN A 13 -7.45 5.05 -16.17
N ASP A 14 -7.40 5.00 -14.85
CA ASP A 14 -8.61 4.81 -14.03
C ASP A 14 -9.38 6.13 -13.83
N ILE A 15 -8.77 7.28 -14.14
CA ILE A 15 -9.40 8.59 -14.03
C ILE A 15 -9.41 9.26 -15.42
N PRO A 16 -10.55 9.21 -16.13
CA PRO A 16 -10.66 9.78 -17.47
C PRO A 16 -10.49 11.32 -17.43
N ASN A 17 -9.93 11.86 -18.52
CA ASN A 17 -9.73 13.30 -18.72
C ASN A 17 -8.85 14.01 -17.69
N THR A 18 -8.03 13.27 -16.93
CA THR A 18 -7.14 13.81 -15.91
C THR A 18 -5.70 13.40 -16.19
N VAL A 19 -4.77 14.33 -16.05
CA VAL A 19 -3.35 13.97 -16.03
C VAL A 19 -3.09 13.28 -14.69
N THR A 20 -2.85 11.99 -14.76
CA THR A 20 -2.59 11.15 -13.59
C THR A 20 -1.21 10.53 -13.70
N LYS A 21 -0.42 10.66 -12.66
CA LYS A 21 0.87 9.98 -12.50
C LYS A 21 0.98 9.48 -11.07
N THR A 22 1.06 8.19 -10.91
CA THR A 22 1.19 7.57 -9.60
C THR A 22 2.60 7.75 -9.04
N LEU A 23 2.68 8.10 -7.77
CA LEU A 23 3.90 8.01 -6.97
C LEU A 23 3.86 6.65 -6.27
N HIS A 24 4.54 5.67 -6.85
CA HIS A 24 4.53 4.28 -6.37
C HIS A 24 5.37 4.15 -5.10
N THR A 25 4.69 4.21 -3.97
CA THR A 25 5.29 4.06 -2.64
C THR A 25 4.90 2.75 -2.00
N ASP A 26 5.79 2.23 -1.18
CA ASP A 26 5.51 1.09 -0.31
C ASP A 26 6.14 1.27 1.06
N LYS A 27 5.65 0.51 2.05
CA LYS A 27 6.42 0.25 3.26
C LYS A 27 7.45 -0.81 2.94
N VAL A 28 8.71 -0.48 3.20
CA VAL A 28 9.82 -1.41 3.05
C VAL A 28 10.32 -1.74 4.45
N PHE A 29 10.05 -2.95 4.90
CA PHE A 29 10.50 -3.43 6.20
C PHE A 29 11.98 -3.77 6.16
N ALA A 30 12.68 -3.46 7.24
CA ALA A 30 14.01 -3.99 7.48
C ALA A 30 13.96 -5.54 7.56
N PRO A 31 15.05 -6.25 7.24
CA PRO A 31 15.06 -7.72 7.24
C PRO A 31 14.67 -8.35 8.58
N ASP A 32 14.91 -7.65 9.69
CA ASP A 32 14.49 -8.09 11.03
C ASP A 32 13.02 -7.81 11.36
N LEU A 33 12.28 -7.18 10.44
CA LEU A 33 10.88 -6.77 10.55
C LEU A 33 10.57 -5.86 11.74
N ARG A 34 11.59 -5.20 12.33
CA ARG A 34 11.41 -4.36 13.52
C ARG A 34 11.12 -2.90 13.19
N SER A 35 11.47 -2.49 12.01
CA SER A 35 11.28 -1.14 11.52
C SER A 35 10.91 -1.16 10.04
N PHE A 36 10.42 -0.05 9.55
CA PHE A 36 10.17 0.14 8.12
C PHE A 36 10.50 1.58 7.71
N THR A 37 10.75 1.75 6.44
CA THR A 37 10.82 3.04 5.76
C THR A 37 9.72 3.11 4.70
N ILE A 38 9.48 4.30 4.15
CA ILE A 38 8.69 4.43 2.93
C ILE A 38 9.68 4.54 1.78
N GLY A 39 9.63 3.57 0.92
CA GLY A 39 10.45 3.48 -0.29
C GLY A 39 9.61 3.44 -1.56
N ALA A 40 10.28 3.27 -2.69
CA ALA A 40 9.60 2.95 -3.93
C ALA A 40 9.00 1.54 -3.86
N TYR A 41 7.85 1.34 -4.49
CA TYR A 41 7.31 0.00 -4.68
C TYR A 41 8.31 -0.83 -5.49
N PRO A 42 8.54 -2.10 -5.13
CA PRO A 42 9.48 -2.97 -5.85
C PRO A 42 9.24 -3.00 -7.36
N GLY A 43 10.32 -2.87 -8.12
CA GLY A 43 10.25 -2.80 -9.59
C GLY A 43 10.02 -1.39 -10.16
N TYR A 44 9.78 -0.39 -9.32
CA TYR A 44 9.66 1.00 -9.75
C TYR A 44 10.94 1.80 -9.47
N ALA A 45 11.10 2.90 -10.21
CA ALA A 45 12.22 3.81 -10.01
C ALA A 45 12.24 4.41 -8.59
N PRO A 46 13.42 4.82 -8.07
CA PRO A 46 13.52 5.50 -6.77
C PRO A 46 12.56 6.68 -6.66
N LEU A 47 12.07 6.97 -5.46
CA LEU A 47 11.06 8.02 -5.21
C LEU A 47 11.51 9.38 -5.74
N GLU A 48 12.79 9.70 -5.62
CA GLU A 48 13.38 10.96 -6.12
C GLU A 48 13.21 11.09 -7.63
N SER A 49 13.41 10.01 -8.36
CA SER A 49 13.24 9.99 -9.81
C SER A 49 11.77 10.10 -10.21
N GLN A 50 10.89 9.43 -9.48
CA GLN A 50 9.44 9.54 -9.67
C GLN A 50 8.95 10.97 -9.41
N ILE A 51 9.38 11.61 -8.31
CA ILE A 51 8.99 12.98 -7.96
C ILE A 51 9.51 13.98 -9.02
N ARG A 52 10.75 13.83 -9.48
CA ARG A 52 11.31 14.67 -10.56
C ARG A 52 10.50 14.53 -11.85
N MET A 53 10.11 13.31 -12.20
CA MET A 53 9.27 13.06 -13.36
C MET A 53 7.89 13.73 -13.21
N ILE A 54 7.25 13.60 -12.04
CA ILE A 54 5.96 14.27 -11.77
C ILE A 54 6.10 15.79 -11.87
N ARG A 55 7.16 16.35 -11.28
CA ARG A 55 7.45 17.78 -11.36
C ARG A 55 7.65 18.29 -12.79
N SER A 56 8.20 17.47 -13.70
CA SER A 56 8.46 17.88 -15.09
C SER A 56 7.20 18.27 -15.86
N PHE A 57 6.03 17.84 -15.40
CA PHE A 57 4.74 18.27 -15.96
C PHE A 57 4.38 19.73 -15.63
N ARG A 58 5.10 20.39 -14.72
CA ARG A 58 4.88 21.79 -14.31
C ARG A 58 3.44 22.08 -13.88
N ARG A 59 2.82 21.16 -13.17
CA ARG A 59 1.45 21.27 -12.65
C ARG A 59 1.45 21.06 -11.14
N ASP A 60 0.56 21.75 -10.47
CA ASP A 60 0.30 21.49 -9.05
C ASP A 60 -0.30 20.08 -8.89
N ALA A 61 0.23 19.34 -7.94
CA ALA A 61 -0.22 17.99 -7.66
C ALA A 61 -1.34 17.99 -6.59
N ILE A 62 -2.36 17.19 -6.85
CA ILE A 62 -3.33 16.76 -5.85
C ILE A 62 -2.94 15.33 -5.48
N LEU A 63 -2.45 15.13 -4.27
CA LEU A 63 -2.13 13.80 -3.77
C LEU A 63 -3.42 13.07 -3.41
N VAL A 64 -3.53 11.80 -3.79
CA VAL A 64 -4.73 11.00 -3.53
C VAL A 64 -4.35 9.67 -2.89
N ASP A 65 -5.06 9.28 -1.82
CA ASP A 65 -4.93 7.98 -1.15
C ASP A 65 -6.30 7.51 -0.62
N ASP A 66 -6.38 6.26 -0.17
CA ASP A 66 -7.59 5.71 0.44
C ASP A 66 -7.76 6.16 1.90
N LEU A 67 -6.67 6.18 2.66
CA LEU A 67 -6.70 6.37 4.10
C LEU A 67 -5.56 7.25 4.63
N LEU A 68 -5.91 8.25 5.42
CA LEU A 68 -4.97 9.04 6.20
C LEU A 68 -5.23 8.87 7.69
N HIS A 69 -4.58 7.86 8.29
CA HIS A 69 -4.67 7.60 9.74
C HIS A 69 -3.59 8.35 10.52
N SER A 70 -2.41 7.75 10.72
CA SER A 70 -1.29 8.39 11.43
C SER A 70 -0.40 9.25 10.53
N GLY A 71 -0.63 9.19 9.21
CA GLY A 71 0.14 9.94 8.23
C GLY A 71 1.60 9.51 8.09
N SER A 72 1.97 8.28 8.49
CA SER A 72 3.35 7.81 8.45
C SER A 72 3.99 7.99 7.07
N ARG A 73 3.24 7.65 5.99
CA ARG A 73 3.71 7.83 4.62
C ARG A 73 4.04 9.29 4.32
N MET A 74 3.18 10.22 4.73
CA MET A 74 3.40 11.65 4.51
C MET A 74 4.58 12.20 5.33
N ARG A 75 4.85 11.68 6.52
CA ARG A 75 6.06 12.04 7.29
C ARG A 75 7.34 11.76 6.51
N PHE A 76 7.39 10.65 5.79
CA PHE A 76 8.54 10.29 4.95
C PHE A 76 8.57 11.06 3.63
N LEU A 77 7.41 11.26 3.00
CA LEU A 77 7.34 11.91 1.70
C LEU A 77 7.51 13.43 1.77
N ALA A 78 6.99 14.10 2.78
CA ALA A 78 6.99 15.56 2.87
C ALA A 78 8.38 16.19 2.71
N PRO A 79 9.46 15.68 3.32
CA PRO A 79 10.80 16.20 3.10
C PRO A 79 11.24 16.07 1.63
N LEU A 80 10.97 14.93 0.99
CA LEU A 80 11.32 14.70 -0.42
C LEU A 80 10.53 15.61 -1.36
N LEU A 81 9.21 15.74 -1.13
CA LEU A 81 8.36 16.64 -1.92
C LEU A 81 8.86 18.08 -1.87
N ARG A 82 9.29 18.54 -0.69
CA ARG A 82 9.89 19.88 -0.51
C ARG A 82 11.27 20.00 -1.17
N GLN A 83 12.13 19.01 -0.96
CA GLN A 83 13.49 18.99 -1.54
C GLN A 83 13.45 19.10 -3.07
N TYR A 84 12.53 18.39 -3.69
CA TYR A 84 12.34 18.44 -5.14
C TYR A 84 11.34 19.50 -5.60
N GLN A 85 10.85 20.33 -4.67
CA GLN A 85 9.95 21.44 -4.93
C GLN A 85 8.74 21.04 -5.79
N LEU A 86 8.13 19.89 -5.50
CA LEU A 86 6.88 19.51 -6.13
C LEU A 86 5.74 20.32 -5.48
N PRO A 87 5.05 21.17 -6.23
CA PRO A 87 3.96 21.97 -5.67
C PRO A 87 2.76 21.06 -5.38
N ILE A 88 2.37 21.00 -4.11
CA ILE A 88 1.20 20.24 -3.66
C ILE A 88 0.07 21.22 -3.37
N ASP A 89 -1.02 21.09 -4.10
CA ASP A 89 -2.23 21.89 -3.88
C ASP A 89 -2.98 21.40 -2.65
N ARG A 90 -3.22 20.11 -2.56
CA ARG A 90 -3.88 19.46 -1.41
C ARG A 90 -3.70 17.94 -1.43
N VAL A 91 -4.12 17.31 -0.34
CA VAL A 91 -4.22 15.85 -0.21
C VAL A 91 -5.69 15.47 -0.06
N LEU A 92 -6.17 14.58 -0.91
CA LEU A 92 -7.52 14.03 -0.87
C LEU A 92 -7.47 12.56 -0.48
N VAL A 93 -8.30 12.17 0.48
CA VAL A 93 -8.35 10.78 0.93
C VAL A 93 -9.79 10.29 1.10
N GLY A 94 -10.00 8.99 0.98
CA GLY A 94 -11.29 8.38 1.26
C GLY A 94 -11.69 8.55 2.72
N VAL A 95 -10.79 8.20 3.64
CA VAL A 95 -11.02 8.30 5.09
C VAL A 95 -9.89 9.10 5.75
N ILE A 96 -10.26 10.04 6.62
CA ILE A 96 -9.30 10.83 7.42
C ILE A 96 -9.59 10.73 8.91
N SER A 97 -8.55 10.46 9.73
CA SER A 97 -8.62 10.55 11.18
C SER A 97 -8.18 11.93 11.70
N ASN A 98 -8.49 12.25 12.96
CA ASN A 98 -7.96 13.47 13.57
C ASN A 98 -6.43 13.47 13.57
N ARG A 99 -5.78 12.36 13.95
CA ARG A 99 -4.31 12.25 13.93
C ARG A 99 -3.71 12.53 12.54
N GLY A 100 -4.37 12.05 11.50
CA GLY A 100 -3.96 12.32 10.11
C GLY A 100 -4.13 13.78 9.75
N ARG A 101 -5.25 14.38 10.13
CA ARG A 101 -5.54 15.81 9.88
C ARG A 101 -4.55 16.72 10.59
N ASP A 102 -4.32 16.48 11.89
CA ASP A 102 -3.39 17.26 12.69
C ASP A 102 -1.97 17.20 12.09
N LEU A 103 -1.50 16.02 11.74
CA LEU A 103 -0.21 15.87 11.07
C LEU A 103 -0.13 16.66 9.76
N MET A 104 -1.18 16.63 8.95
CA MET A 104 -1.16 17.36 7.67
C MET A 104 -1.13 18.88 7.91
N ALA A 105 -1.83 19.37 8.92
CA ALA A 105 -1.75 20.77 9.35
C ALA A 105 -0.31 21.12 9.80
N ASP A 106 0.31 20.28 10.63
CA ASP A 106 1.70 20.47 11.08
C ASP A 106 2.70 20.45 9.91
N LEU A 107 2.43 19.62 8.92
CA LEU A 107 3.23 19.56 7.69
C LEU A 107 2.89 20.69 6.70
N GLY A 108 1.88 21.50 6.95
CA GLY A 108 1.48 22.61 6.08
C GLY A 108 0.85 22.17 4.75
N PHE A 109 0.25 20.98 4.69
CA PHE A 109 -0.48 20.50 3.53
C PHE A 109 -1.98 20.51 3.80
N PRO A 110 -2.79 21.22 2.99
CA PRO A 110 -4.24 21.09 3.05
C PRO A 110 -4.67 19.65 2.81
N ALA A 111 -5.50 19.09 3.69
CA ALA A 111 -5.99 17.72 3.57
C ALA A 111 -7.50 17.65 3.79
N GLU A 112 -8.15 16.89 2.91
CA GLU A 112 -9.61 16.68 2.93
C GLU A 112 -9.89 15.18 2.82
N GLY A 113 -10.89 14.71 3.58
CA GLY A 113 -11.37 13.33 3.52
C GLY A 113 -12.85 13.28 3.19
N VAL A 114 -13.24 12.30 2.37
CA VAL A 114 -14.67 12.04 2.09
C VAL A 114 -15.39 11.67 3.39
N TYR A 115 -14.76 10.81 4.20
CA TYR A 115 -15.26 10.42 5.50
C TYR A 115 -14.29 10.83 6.60
N SER A 116 -14.80 11.49 7.63
CA SER A 116 -14.03 11.79 8.84
C SER A 116 -14.35 10.78 9.93
N VAL A 117 -13.34 10.04 10.36
CA VAL A 117 -13.40 9.08 11.47
C VAL A 117 -12.43 9.54 12.55
N PRO A 118 -12.85 10.41 13.48
CA PRO A 118 -11.96 11.11 14.41
C PRO A 118 -11.04 10.17 15.20
N ASN A 119 -11.63 9.11 15.78
CA ASN A 119 -10.95 8.14 16.62
C ASN A 119 -10.80 6.80 15.89
N LEU A 120 -10.16 6.82 14.72
CA LEU A 120 -9.87 5.59 14.00
C LEU A 120 -8.83 4.76 14.78
N HIS A 121 -9.27 3.65 15.37
CA HIS A 121 -8.41 2.78 16.17
C HIS A 121 -7.68 1.73 15.34
N ALA A 122 -8.39 1.11 14.41
CA ALA A 122 -7.84 0.05 13.57
C ALA A 122 -8.47 0.08 12.18
N TRP A 123 -7.71 -0.39 11.23
CA TRP A 123 -8.16 -0.65 9.86
C TRP A 123 -7.40 -1.84 9.31
N PHE A 124 -7.91 -2.42 8.27
CA PHE A 124 -7.22 -3.42 7.46
C PHE A 124 -7.60 -3.22 5.98
N VAL A 125 -6.69 -3.60 5.14
CA VAL A 125 -6.86 -3.60 3.69
C VAL A 125 -6.94 -5.02 3.17
N GLU A 126 -7.41 -5.20 1.94
CA GLU A 126 -7.57 -6.53 1.35
C GLU A 126 -6.25 -7.33 1.35
N SER A 127 -5.11 -6.71 1.14
CA SER A 127 -3.80 -7.37 1.19
C SER A 127 -3.47 -7.96 2.58
N THR A 128 -4.08 -7.44 3.64
CA THR A 128 -3.95 -8.03 4.99
C THR A 128 -4.77 -9.31 5.13
N MET A 129 -5.92 -9.37 4.45
CA MET A 129 -6.79 -10.54 4.46
C MET A 129 -6.33 -11.64 3.50
N TYR A 130 -5.56 -11.28 2.48
CA TYR A 130 -5.11 -12.17 1.41
C TYR A 130 -3.58 -12.12 1.28
N PRO A 131 -2.86 -12.85 2.15
CA PRO A 131 -1.41 -12.72 2.29
C PRO A 131 -0.61 -13.01 1.01
N PHE A 132 -1.16 -13.73 0.05
CA PHE A 132 -0.48 -14.00 -1.23
C PHE A 132 -0.69 -12.91 -2.29
N ILE A 133 -1.57 -11.94 -2.03
CA ILE A 133 -1.94 -10.89 -2.97
C ILE A 133 -1.52 -9.53 -2.42
N GLY A 134 -0.31 -9.12 -2.74
CA GLY A 134 0.24 -7.89 -2.25
C GLY A 134 0.83 -8.04 -0.84
N GLY A 135 1.04 -6.92 -0.18
CA GLY A 135 1.70 -6.82 1.12
C GLY A 135 2.77 -5.75 1.11
N ASP A 136 3.37 -5.51 2.26
CA ASP A 136 4.48 -4.57 2.39
C ASP A 136 5.80 -5.28 2.05
N ALA A 137 6.69 -4.62 1.34
CA ALA A 137 7.97 -5.19 0.92
C ALA A 137 8.92 -5.40 2.10
N VAL A 138 9.87 -6.32 1.92
CA VAL A 138 10.99 -6.55 2.86
C VAL A 138 12.29 -6.27 2.11
N GLU A 139 13.16 -5.46 2.67
CA GLU A 139 14.44 -5.10 2.08
C GLU A 139 15.32 -6.34 1.86
N GLY A 140 15.83 -6.50 0.63
CA GLY A 140 16.70 -7.61 0.27
C GLY A 140 16.05 -8.99 0.29
N ALA A 141 14.74 -9.09 0.52
CA ALA A 141 14.07 -10.38 0.49
C ALA A 141 13.75 -10.81 -0.94
N GLU A 142 14.12 -12.03 -1.27
CA GLU A 142 13.71 -12.66 -2.51
C GLU A 142 12.25 -13.14 -2.41
N PRO A 143 11.45 -12.96 -3.47
CA PRO A 143 10.11 -13.49 -3.48
C PRO A 143 10.12 -15.02 -3.43
N SER A 144 9.36 -15.59 -2.51
CA SER A 144 9.19 -17.05 -2.42
C SER A 144 8.41 -17.64 -3.61
N VAL A 145 7.71 -16.79 -4.35
CA VAL A 145 6.94 -17.14 -5.54
C VAL A 145 7.39 -16.23 -6.68
N PRO A 146 7.82 -16.79 -7.83
CA PRO A 146 8.20 -16.00 -8.99
C PRO A 146 7.10 -15.04 -9.43
N GLY A 147 7.47 -13.79 -9.69
CA GLY A 147 6.54 -12.75 -10.12
C GLY A 147 5.74 -12.06 -8.99
N LEU A 148 5.86 -12.53 -7.74
CA LEU A 148 5.29 -11.86 -6.57
C LEU A 148 6.40 -11.24 -5.73
N THR A 149 6.10 -10.07 -5.14
CA THR A 149 7.01 -9.42 -4.21
C THR A 149 7.00 -10.17 -2.87
N ALA A 150 8.16 -10.30 -2.24
CA ALA A 150 8.23 -10.80 -0.87
C ALA A 150 7.42 -9.88 0.04
N ALA A 151 6.39 -10.42 0.67
CA ALA A 151 5.41 -9.64 1.41
C ALA A 151 5.39 -10.04 2.89
N VAL A 152 5.39 -9.04 3.75
CA VAL A 152 5.34 -9.22 5.20
C VAL A 152 3.97 -9.69 5.68
N ASN A 153 2.92 -9.53 4.88
CA ASN A 153 1.57 -9.98 5.22
C ASN A 153 1.46 -11.48 5.50
N LEU A 154 2.33 -12.30 4.88
CA LEU A 154 2.38 -13.74 5.11
C LEU A 154 2.76 -14.10 6.55
N ILE A 155 3.54 -13.24 7.19
CA ILE A 155 4.14 -13.52 8.50
C ILE A 155 3.77 -12.50 9.57
N LEU A 156 3.26 -11.33 9.17
CA LEU A 156 3.00 -10.21 10.08
C LEU A 156 2.18 -10.59 11.33
N PRO A 157 1.03 -11.26 11.21
CA PRO A 157 0.23 -11.60 12.38
C PRO A 157 0.94 -12.53 13.36
N TYR A 158 1.82 -13.39 12.89
CA TYR A 158 2.56 -14.35 13.74
C TYR A 158 3.92 -13.83 14.19
N ALA A 159 4.66 -13.21 13.27
CA ALA A 159 6.03 -12.78 13.53
C ALA A 159 6.11 -11.48 14.32
N MET A 160 5.20 -10.54 14.07
CA MET A 160 5.31 -9.16 14.60
C MET A 160 3.96 -8.60 15.06
N PRO A 161 3.26 -9.23 16.01
CA PRO A 161 1.95 -8.75 16.48
C PRO A 161 1.98 -7.33 17.07
N ARG A 162 3.14 -6.83 17.47
CA ARG A 162 3.32 -5.45 17.96
C ARG A 162 3.06 -4.36 16.92
N PHE A 163 3.06 -4.67 15.63
CA PHE A 163 2.61 -3.73 14.60
C PHE A 163 1.09 -3.55 14.60
N CYS A 164 0.37 -4.49 15.19
CA CYS A 164 -1.04 -4.37 15.48
C CYS A 164 -1.19 -3.66 16.84
N ARG A 165 -0.94 -2.36 16.87
CA ARG A 165 -1.10 -1.56 18.10
C ARG A 165 -2.54 -1.65 18.59
N ASP A 166 -2.69 -1.69 19.91
CA ASP A 166 -3.97 -1.71 20.60
C ASP A 166 -4.84 -2.97 20.35
N CYS A 167 -4.27 -4.02 19.76
CA CYS A 167 -4.94 -5.28 19.55
C CYS A 167 -4.54 -6.31 20.63
N ARG A 168 -5.51 -7.07 21.12
CA ARG A 168 -5.23 -8.19 22.00
C ARG A 168 -4.59 -9.34 21.21
N HIS A 169 -3.59 -10.02 21.81
CA HIS A 169 -2.88 -11.13 21.17
C HIS A 169 -3.80 -12.23 20.64
N ASP A 170 -4.82 -12.60 21.42
CA ASP A 170 -5.79 -13.62 21.01
C ASP A 170 -6.65 -13.16 19.82
N ALA A 171 -6.98 -11.87 19.74
CA ALA A 171 -7.69 -11.30 18.60
C ALA A 171 -6.83 -11.28 17.34
N VAL A 172 -5.57 -10.91 17.45
CA VAL A 172 -4.61 -10.95 16.34
C VAL A 172 -4.42 -12.37 15.83
N TYR A 173 -4.30 -13.35 16.74
CA TYR A 173 -4.17 -14.76 16.37
C TYR A 173 -5.41 -15.27 15.62
N ARG A 174 -6.61 -14.99 16.13
CA ARG A 174 -7.87 -15.36 15.44
C ARG A 174 -7.96 -14.70 14.06
N PHE A 175 -7.62 -13.42 13.98
CA PHE A 175 -7.59 -12.69 12.69
C PHE A 175 -6.62 -13.32 11.70
N SER A 176 -5.39 -13.66 12.13
CA SER A 176 -4.41 -14.38 11.33
C SER A 176 -4.96 -15.69 10.78
N LYS A 177 -5.59 -16.47 11.65
CA LYS A 177 -6.20 -17.74 11.25
C LYS A 177 -7.27 -17.53 10.18
N THR A 178 -8.14 -16.55 10.37
CA THR A 178 -9.15 -16.17 9.36
C THR A 178 -8.51 -15.76 8.04
N CYS A 179 -7.43 -14.98 8.06
CA CYS A 179 -6.71 -14.59 6.84
C CYS A 179 -6.13 -15.81 6.09
N LEU A 180 -5.58 -16.77 6.83
CA LEU A 180 -5.07 -18.02 6.22
C LEU A 180 -6.19 -18.88 5.64
N GLU A 181 -7.31 -19.00 6.33
CA GLU A 181 -8.49 -19.71 5.84
C GLU A 181 -9.03 -19.06 4.56
N ASN A 182 -9.20 -17.75 4.55
CA ASN A 182 -9.61 -17.00 3.36
C ASN A 182 -8.63 -17.19 2.20
N SER A 183 -7.32 -17.16 2.46
CA SER A 183 -6.29 -17.36 1.44
C SER A 183 -6.38 -18.76 0.83
N ARG A 184 -6.58 -19.78 1.66
CA ARG A 184 -6.79 -21.15 1.19
C ARG A 184 -8.03 -21.25 0.29
N ASP A 185 -9.13 -20.63 0.69
CA ASP A 185 -10.38 -20.70 -0.04
C ASP A 185 -10.28 -19.96 -1.39
N ILE A 186 -9.58 -18.81 -1.42
CA ILE A 186 -9.28 -18.07 -2.65
C ILE A 186 -8.37 -18.90 -3.58
N LEU A 187 -7.28 -19.47 -3.06
CA LEU A 187 -6.38 -20.28 -3.86
C LEU A 187 -7.10 -21.51 -4.44
N THR A 188 -8.00 -22.11 -3.68
CA THR A 188 -8.84 -23.22 -4.14
C THR A 188 -9.77 -22.79 -5.28
N ALA A 189 -10.41 -21.62 -5.14
CA ALA A 189 -11.26 -21.06 -6.18
C ALA A 189 -10.45 -20.71 -7.45
N LEU A 190 -9.28 -20.06 -7.27
CA LEU A 190 -8.37 -19.72 -8.37
C LEU A 190 -7.88 -20.98 -9.10
N GLU A 191 -7.49 -22.03 -8.35
CA GLU A 191 -7.06 -23.29 -8.97
C GLU A 191 -8.16 -23.91 -9.82
N LYS A 192 -9.40 -23.91 -9.32
CA LYS A 192 -10.55 -24.42 -10.07
C LYS A 192 -10.73 -23.67 -11.39
N VAL A 193 -10.81 -22.35 -11.35
CA VAL A 193 -10.99 -21.50 -12.53
C VAL A 193 -9.81 -21.62 -13.50
N TYR A 194 -8.59 -21.64 -12.96
CA TYR A 194 -7.38 -21.79 -13.77
C TYR A 194 -7.36 -23.13 -14.51
N ARG A 195 -7.73 -24.22 -13.82
CA ARG A 195 -7.82 -25.55 -14.42
C ARG A 195 -8.88 -25.63 -15.52
N GLU A 196 -10.05 -25.03 -15.27
CA GLU A 196 -11.12 -24.95 -16.27
C GLU A 196 -10.70 -24.16 -17.52
N ARG A 197 -9.96 -23.05 -17.32
CA ARG A 197 -9.55 -22.17 -18.42
C ARG A 197 -8.35 -22.68 -19.22
N PHE A 198 -7.38 -23.29 -18.55
CA PHE A 198 -6.09 -23.65 -19.15
C PHE A 198 -5.83 -25.17 -19.23
N ALA A 199 -6.74 -26.01 -18.77
CA ALA A 199 -6.63 -27.48 -18.71
C ALA A 199 -5.35 -27.98 -18.01
N ARG A 200 -4.85 -27.19 -17.04
CA ARG A 200 -3.63 -27.50 -16.25
C ARG A 200 -3.77 -27.03 -14.81
N SER A 201 -3.02 -27.63 -13.90
CA SER A 201 -3.05 -27.27 -12.49
C SER A 201 -2.36 -25.94 -12.24
N LEU A 202 -2.91 -25.14 -11.31
CA LEU A 202 -2.27 -23.98 -10.76
C LEU A 202 -1.14 -24.42 -9.81
N THR A 203 0.06 -23.92 -10.04
CA THR A 203 1.22 -24.09 -9.16
C THR A 203 1.65 -22.76 -8.62
N LEU A 204 2.47 -22.73 -7.56
CA LEU A 204 3.00 -21.49 -7.01
C LEU A 204 3.76 -20.66 -8.06
N SER A 205 4.50 -21.33 -8.97
CA SER A 205 5.20 -20.65 -10.06
C SER A 205 4.27 -20.03 -11.11
N ARG A 206 3.00 -20.42 -11.15
CA ARG A 206 1.98 -19.91 -12.07
C ARG A 206 0.95 -19.00 -11.37
N LEU A 207 1.11 -18.76 -10.08
CA LEU A 207 0.16 -17.94 -9.33
C LEU A 207 0.04 -16.53 -9.93
N GLY A 208 1.15 -15.96 -10.41
CA GLY A 208 1.14 -14.67 -11.12
C GLY A 208 0.27 -14.66 -12.37
N GLU A 209 0.15 -15.81 -13.10
CA GLU A 209 -0.72 -15.92 -14.28
C GLU A 209 -2.21 -15.89 -13.93
N ALA A 210 -2.57 -16.27 -12.70
CA ALA A 210 -3.96 -16.36 -12.24
C ALA A 210 -4.48 -15.08 -11.58
N VAL A 211 -3.59 -14.19 -11.17
CA VAL A 211 -3.90 -12.99 -10.37
C VAL A 211 -3.81 -11.69 -11.19
N VAL A 212 -3.35 -11.77 -12.44
CA VAL A 212 -3.22 -10.63 -13.36
C VAL A 212 -4.46 -10.44 -14.22
#